data_3ee6b97a243245599d30b5c85b0a1002
#
_entry.id   3ee6b97a243245599d30b5c85b0a1002
#
_cell.length_a   1.000
_cell.length_b   1.000
_cell.length_c   1.000
_cell.angle_alpha   90.00
_cell.angle_beta   90.00
_cell.angle_gamma   90.00
#
_symmetry.space_group_name_H-M   'P 1'
#
loop_
_entity.id
_entity.type
_entity.pdbx_description
1 polymer ?
#
loop_
_entity_poly.entity_id
_entity_poly.type
_entity_poly.pdbx_seq_one_letter_code
_entity_poly.pdbx_strand_id
1 'polypeptide(L)'
;MNNKCLSSIVQLALFTVSFQSAAFQKNEYNPVIFNFAQLYDFNPVKGNIKELNTFVYNEDETINYQSVLKIGRDGCVDSFTMKQKKDEYLNSIDNWLSIKREKNKLVGSDANGPVEMEVAGNCLIISRTDSNGKLIYQYNNDGIIIGSMNAEPKVQYSENTYNENNLPETIKYYKDNIVFSESIISYGKDVTKPFDLQMEIKALGLPILFVDSKCDYDKQNIAHKCNFILTIVSNGKTIKLPKRSITETVFY
;
A
#
# COMPACT_ATOMS: atom_id res chain seq x y z
N MET A 1 51.60 -2.95 69.18
CA MET A 1 50.18 -3.24 69.39
C MET A 1 49.49 -3.03 68.04
N ASN A 2 49.13 -4.13 67.40
CA ASN A 2 48.71 -4.16 65.98
C ASN A 2 47.20 -4.22 65.87
N ASN A 3 46.59 -3.23 65.20
CA ASN A 3 45.19 -3.29 64.80
C ASN A 3 45.14 -3.55 63.27
N LYS A 4 44.79 -4.77 62.93
CA LYS A 4 44.46 -5.14 61.54
C LYS A 4 43.03 -4.77 61.27
N CYS A 5 42.82 -3.80 60.39
CA CYS A 5 41.49 -3.51 59.84
C CYS A 5 41.16 -4.53 58.76
N LEU A 6 40.13 -5.33 59.00
CA LEU A 6 39.55 -6.19 57.97
C LEU A 6 38.70 -5.34 57.04
N SER A 7 39.11 -5.26 55.79
CA SER A 7 38.34 -4.66 54.71
C SER A 7 37.41 -5.70 54.13
N SER A 8 36.10 -5.57 54.41
CA SER A 8 35.06 -6.37 53.74
C SER A 8 34.70 -5.74 52.41
N ILE A 9 35.13 -6.36 51.36
CA ILE A 9 34.72 -5.99 49.99
C ILE A 9 33.33 -6.59 49.74
N VAL A 10 32.30 -5.74 49.80
CA VAL A 10 30.96 -6.09 49.32
C VAL A 10 30.99 -5.97 47.78
N GLN A 11 31.02 -7.11 47.10
CA GLN A 11 30.78 -7.17 45.66
C GLN A 11 29.31 -6.92 45.38
N LEU A 12 28.97 -5.70 44.97
CA LEU A 12 27.66 -5.33 44.44
C LEU A 12 27.56 -5.90 43.03
N ALA A 13 26.94 -7.06 42.85
CA ALA A 13 26.59 -7.60 41.56
C ALA A 13 25.49 -6.75 40.94
N LEU A 14 25.90 -5.81 40.09
CA LEU A 14 24.99 -5.08 39.20
C LEU A 14 24.42 -6.08 38.16
N PHE A 15 23.24 -6.63 38.45
CA PHE A 15 22.41 -7.21 37.41
C PHE A 15 21.97 -6.10 36.47
N THR A 16 22.71 -5.90 35.40
CA THR A 16 22.21 -5.17 34.24
C THR A 16 21.14 -6.02 33.58
N VAL A 17 19.90 -5.81 33.99
CA VAL A 17 18.75 -6.28 33.24
C VAL A 17 18.78 -5.50 31.92
N SER A 18 19.33 -6.12 30.89
CA SER A 18 19.16 -5.66 29.53
C SER A 18 17.67 -5.71 29.23
N PHE A 19 16.99 -4.60 29.39
CA PHE A 19 15.72 -4.38 28.71
C PHE A 19 16.06 -4.43 27.22
N GLN A 20 16.02 -5.62 26.63
CA GLN A 20 15.75 -5.72 25.22
C GLN A 20 14.36 -5.10 25.08
N SER A 21 14.32 -3.79 24.79
CA SER A 21 13.19 -3.19 24.14
C SER A 21 12.94 -4.10 22.94
N ALA A 22 11.86 -4.87 22.98
CA ALA A 22 11.29 -5.43 21.77
C ALA A 22 11.03 -4.19 20.91
N ALA A 23 11.99 -3.87 20.05
CA ALA A 23 11.80 -2.90 19.01
C ALA A 23 10.59 -3.45 18.26
N PHE A 24 9.46 -2.78 18.38
CA PHE A 24 8.30 -3.01 17.54
C PHE A 24 8.86 -3.09 16.13
N GLN A 25 8.79 -4.26 15.52
CA GLN A 25 9.30 -4.46 14.17
C GLN A 25 8.45 -3.56 13.29
N LYS A 26 9.03 -2.39 12.96
CA LYS A 26 8.46 -1.45 12.01
C LYS A 26 8.13 -2.26 10.77
N ASN A 27 6.94 -2.11 10.26
CA ASN A 27 6.42 -2.94 9.15
C ASN A 27 7.37 -2.83 7.94
N GLU A 28 8.24 -3.83 7.75
CA GLU A 28 9.34 -3.80 6.79
C GLU A 28 8.87 -4.19 5.39
N TYR A 29 7.89 -3.47 4.86
CA TYR A 29 7.61 -3.56 3.43
C TYR A 29 8.72 -2.87 2.63
N ASN A 30 9.11 -3.47 1.51
CA ASN A 30 9.92 -2.76 0.51
C ASN A 30 9.11 -1.53 0.02
N PRO A 31 9.62 -0.29 0.16
CA PRO A 31 8.88 0.91 -0.20
C PRO A 31 8.45 0.94 -1.66
N VAL A 32 9.22 0.35 -2.57
CA VAL A 32 8.86 0.27 -4.01
C VAL A 32 7.59 -0.54 -4.19
N ILE A 33 7.51 -1.75 -3.59
CA ILE A 33 6.34 -2.63 -3.69
C ILE A 33 5.15 -2.01 -2.96
N PHE A 34 5.40 -1.42 -1.78
CA PHE A 34 4.36 -0.80 -0.97
C PHE A 34 3.70 0.38 -1.70
N ASN A 35 4.50 1.25 -2.32
CA ASN A 35 4.00 2.38 -3.08
C ASN A 35 3.22 1.94 -4.34
N PHE A 36 3.70 0.90 -5.06
CA PHE A 36 2.94 0.34 -6.16
C PHE A 36 1.61 -0.25 -5.72
N ALA A 37 1.59 -0.94 -4.58
CA ALA A 37 0.37 -1.48 -3.99
C ALA A 37 -0.66 -0.39 -3.70
N GLN A 38 -0.21 0.74 -3.15
CA GLN A 38 -1.09 1.90 -2.90
C GLN A 38 -1.59 2.57 -4.20
N LEU A 39 -0.74 2.66 -5.22
CA LEU A 39 -1.10 3.31 -6.49
C LEU A 39 -2.05 2.46 -7.33
N TYR A 40 -2.07 1.14 -7.13
CA TYR A 40 -2.77 0.19 -7.99
C TYR A 40 -3.63 -0.84 -7.25
N ASP A 41 -4.00 -0.55 -6.00
CA ASP A 41 -5.01 -1.27 -5.21
C ASP A 41 -4.77 -2.77 -5.06
N PHE A 42 -3.54 -3.18 -4.68
CA PHE A 42 -3.26 -4.56 -4.29
C PHE A 42 -2.56 -4.64 -2.93
N ASN A 43 -2.56 -5.81 -2.30
CA ASN A 43 -1.90 -5.99 -1.01
C ASN A 43 -0.37 -6.06 -1.18
N PRO A 44 0.42 -5.20 -0.52
CA PRO A 44 1.86 -5.31 -0.54
C PRO A 44 2.32 -6.58 0.18
N VAL A 45 3.42 -7.14 -0.29
CA VAL A 45 4.03 -8.35 0.26
C VAL A 45 5.44 -8.03 0.75
N LYS A 46 5.84 -8.66 1.87
CA LYS A 46 7.19 -8.55 2.44
C LYS A 46 8.15 -9.53 1.78
N GLY A 47 9.45 -9.21 1.84
CA GLY A 47 10.51 -10.10 1.40
C GLY A 47 11.14 -9.71 0.07
N ASN A 48 12.06 -10.58 -0.41
CA ASN A 48 12.79 -10.38 -1.66
C ASN A 48 11.94 -10.90 -2.84
N ILE A 49 10.98 -10.10 -3.26
CA ILE A 49 9.98 -10.47 -4.26
C ILE A 49 10.58 -10.39 -5.66
N LYS A 50 10.34 -11.41 -6.45
CA LYS A 50 10.62 -11.44 -7.89
C LYS A 50 9.38 -11.12 -8.71
N GLU A 51 8.24 -11.71 -8.33
CA GLU A 51 6.98 -11.52 -9.03
C GLU A 51 5.81 -11.57 -8.04
N LEU A 52 4.83 -10.70 -8.23
CA LEU A 52 3.61 -10.61 -7.45
C LEU A 52 2.42 -10.58 -8.40
N ASN A 53 1.55 -11.58 -8.31
CA ASN A 53 0.33 -11.69 -9.09
C ASN A 53 -0.86 -11.49 -8.16
N THR A 54 -1.77 -10.57 -8.50
CA THR A 54 -3.00 -10.35 -7.75
C THR A 54 -4.20 -10.51 -8.66
N PHE A 55 -5.19 -11.27 -8.18
CA PHE A 55 -6.46 -11.47 -8.86
C PHE A 55 -7.59 -11.10 -7.90
N VAL A 56 -8.58 -10.35 -8.38
CA VAL A 56 -9.82 -10.09 -7.66
C VAL A 56 -10.97 -10.69 -8.45
N TYR A 57 -11.75 -11.52 -7.77
CA TYR A 57 -12.90 -12.24 -8.33
C TYR A 57 -14.20 -11.62 -7.81
N ASN A 58 -15.18 -11.56 -8.68
CA ASN A 58 -16.57 -11.35 -8.31
C ASN A 58 -17.16 -12.62 -7.66
N GLU A 59 -18.37 -12.51 -7.12
CA GLU A 59 -19.10 -13.64 -6.53
C GLU A 59 -19.32 -14.82 -7.52
N ASP A 60 -19.49 -14.50 -8.79
CA ASP A 60 -19.66 -15.48 -9.89
C ASP A 60 -18.34 -16.07 -10.41
N GLU A 61 -17.24 -15.91 -9.67
CA GLU A 61 -15.88 -16.36 -10.00
C GLU A 61 -15.29 -15.71 -11.26
N THR A 62 -15.91 -14.69 -11.83
CA THR A 62 -15.28 -13.90 -12.91
C THR A 62 -14.21 -12.98 -12.38
N ILE A 63 -13.10 -12.84 -13.12
CA ILE A 63 -12.02 -11.93 -12.74
C ILE A 63 -12.45 -10.48 -13.02
N ASN A 64 -12.51 -9.68 -11.96
CA ASN A 64 -12.78 -8.25 -12.02
C ASN A 64 -11.50 -7.41 -12.16
N TYR A 65 -10.45 -7.82 -11.44
CA TYR A 65 -9.14 -7.15 -11.46
C TYR A 65 -8.03 -8.19 -11.51
N GLN A 66 -6.97 -7.86 -12.25
CA GLN A 66 -5.74 -8.64 -12.31
C GLN A 66 -4.55 -7.70 -12.41
N SER A 67 -3.49 -7.96 -11.63
CA SER A 67 -2.20 -7.28 -11.79
C SER A 67 -1.02 -8.25 -11.72
N VAL A 68 0.07 -7.90 -12.39
CA VAL A 68 1.35 -8.60 -12.34
C VAL A 68 2.46 -7.55 -12.17
N LEU A 69 3.16 -7.62 -11.06
CA LEU A 69 4.32 -6.79 -10.74
C LEU A 69 5.59 -7.65 -10.79
N LYS A 70 6.57 -7.25 -11.58
CA LYS A 70 7.88 -7.89 -11.63
C LYS A 70 8.95 -6.95 -11.10
N ILE A 71 9.77 -7.45 -10.20
CA ILE A 71 10.85 -6.73 -9.54
C ILE A 71 12.19 -7.31 -10.00
N GLY A 72 13.13 -6.45 -10.38
CA GLY A 72 14.50 -6.83 -10.70
C GLY A 72 15.31 -7.17 -9.45
N ARG A 73 16.45 -7.83 -9.63
CA ARG A 73 17.37 -8.15 -8.50
C ARG A 73 17.93 -6.92 -7.81
N ASP A 74 17.86 -5.76 -8.45
CA ASP A 74 18.22 -4.45 -7.91
C ASP A 74 17.11 -3.83 -7.03
N GLY A 75 15.96 -4.52 -6.86
CA GLY A 75 14.82 -4.06 -6.10
C GLY A 75 13.91 -3.07 -6.84
N CYS A 76 14.22 -2.72 -8.09
CA CYS A 76 13.40 -1.84 -8.90
C CYS A 76 12.32 -2.62 -9.66
N VAL A 77 11.23 -1.93 -9.99
CA VAL A 77 10.20 -2.50 -10.87
C VAL A 77 10.75 -2.70 -12.28
N ASP A 78 10.68 -3.93 -12.77
CA ASP A 78 11.01 -4.28 -14.16
C ASP A 78 9.80 -4.10 -15.08
N SER A 79 8.63 -4.50 -14.61
CA SER A 79 7.37 -4.31 -15.35
C SER A 79 6.18 -4.38 -14.42
N PHE A 80 5.12 -3.71 -14.84
CA PHE A 80 3.81 -3.81 -14.20
C PHE A 80 2.72 -3.84 -15.26
N THR A 81 1.79 -4.77 -15.10
CA THR A 81 0.56 -4.81 -15.89
C THR A 81 -0.63 -4.92 -14.98
N MET A 82 -1.70 -4.23 -15.29
CA MET A 82 -2.99 -4.40 -14.65
C MET A 82 -4.12 -4.38 -15.67
N LYS A 83 -5.20 -5.07 -15.34
CA LYS A 83 -6.48 -5.03 -16.07
C LYS A 83 -7.61 -5.04 -15.06
N GLN A 84 -8.54 -4.13 -15.22
CA GLN A 84 -9.75 -4.02 -14.43
C GLN A 84 -10.94 -4.01 -15.38
N LYS A 85 -11.90 -4.89 -15.14
CA LYS A 85 -13.15 -4.90 -15.88
C LYS A 85 -14.12 -3.87 -15.33
N LYS A 86 -14.97 -3.38 -16.19
CA LYS A 86 -16.10 -2.54 -15.82
C LYS A 86 -16.89 -3.20 -14.68
N ASP A 87 -17.24 -2.40 -13.69
CA ASP A 87 -18.16 -2.76 -12.62
C ASP A 87 -19.31 -1.75 -12.61
N GLU A 88 -20.49 -2.19 -12.98
CA GLU A 88 -21.67 -1.32 -13.14
C GLU A 88 -22.12 -0.71 -11.82
N TYR A 89 -21.96 -1.46 -10.71
CA TYR A 89 -22.33 -0.96 -9.39
C TYR A 89 -21.38 0.10 -8.86
N LEU A 90 -20.10 0.01 -9.23
CA LEU A 90 -19.06 0.99 -8.86
C LEU A 90 -18.96 2.13 -9.89
N ASN A 91 -19.78 2.08 -10.96
CA ASN A 91 -19.69 3.02 -12.08
C ASN A 91 -18.26 3.14 -12.66
N SER A 92 -17.49 2.05 -12.58
CA SER A 92 -16.15 1.97 -13.14
C SER A 92 -16.21 1.63 -14.63
N ILE A 93 -15.14 1.92 -15.34
CA ILE A 93 -14.96 1.55 -16.76
C ILE A 93 -13.87 0.49 -16.87
N ASP A 94 -13.80 -0.19 -18.02
CA ASP A 94 -12.65 -1.02 -18.33
C ASP A 94 -11.38 -0.18 -18.29
N ASN A 95 -10.40 -0.65 -17.55
CA ASN A 95 -9.12 0.03 -17.37
C ASN A 95 -7.97 -0.98 -17.49
N TRP A 96 -6.84 -0.53 -18.01
CA TRP A 96 -5.63 -1.33 -18.09
C TRP A 96 -4.41 -0.42 -18.08
N LEU A 97 -3.29 -0.95 -17.63
CA LEU A 97 -1.98 -0.34 -17.68
C LEU A 97 -0.94 -1.41 -18.03
N SER A 98 0.00 -1.09 -18.88
CA SER A 98 1.15 -1.93 -19.17
C SER A 98 2.40 -1.06 -19.30
N ILE A 99 3.34 -1.21 -18.37
CA ILE A 99 4.59 -0.46 -18.33
C ILE A 99 5.78 -1.42 -18.14
N LYS A 100 6.91 -1.02 -18.68
CA LYS A 100 8.17 -1.76 -18.60
C LYS A 100 9.34 -0.80 -18.36
N ARG A 101 10.34 -1.28 -17.64
CA ARG A 101 11.54 -0.50 -17.33
C ARG A 101 12.41 -0.29 -18.58
N GLU A 102 12.76 0.97 -18.81
CA GLU A 102 13.74 1.42 -19.79
C GLU A 102 14.71 2.39 -19.10
N LYS A 103 15.87 1.89 -18.70
CA LYS A 103 16.86 2.63 -17.90
C LYS A 103 16.27 3.12 -16.57
N ASN A 104 16.16 4.45 -16.40
CA ASN A 104 15.61 5.13 -15.23
C ASN A 104 14.14 5.54 -15.37
N LYS A 105 13.39 4.87 -16.24
CA LYS A 105 11.97 5.13 -16.48
C LYS A 105 11.19 3.83 -16.56
N LEU A 106 9.89 3.92 -16.25
CA LEU A 106 8.91 2.92 -16.66
C LEU A 106 8.09 3.54 -17.78
N VAL A 107 8.04 2.88 -18.92
CA VAL A 107 7.35 3.38 -20.12
C VAL A 107 6.33 2.36 -20.61
N GLY A 108 5.25 2.84 -21.18
CA GLY A 108 4.19 2.02 -21.74
C GLY A 108 2.94 2.79 -22.05
N SER A 109 1.78 2.20 -21.79
CA SER A 109 0.48 2.82 -22.08
C SER A 109 -0.60 2.30 -21.14
N ASP A 110 -1.66 3.09 -21.02
CA ASP A 110 -2.94 2.73 -20.40
C ASP A 110 -4.10 2.91 -21.38
N ALA A 111 -5.33 2.80 -20.90
CA ALA A 111 -6.54 2.97 -21.71
C ALA A 111 -6.66 4.34 -22.38
N ASN A 112 -5.94 5.37 -21.88
CA ASN A 112 -6.02 6.75 -22.35
C ASN A 112 -4.81 7.18 -23.20
N GLY A 113 -3.77 6.32 -23.32
CA GLY A 113 -2.61 6.61 -24.15
C GLY A 113 -1.26 6.29 -23.47
N PRO A 114 -0.19 6.96 -23.92
CA PRO A 114 1.15 6.74 -23.39
C PRO A 114 1.28 7.09 -21.91
N VAL A 115 2.06 6.29 -21.17
CA VAL A 115 2.42 6.51 -19.76
C VAL A 115 3.92 6.46 -19.61
N GLU A 116 4.50 7.45 -18.95
CA GLU A 116 5.90 7.49 -18.56
C GLU A 116 5.99 7.78 -17.05
N MET A 117 6.84 7.01 -16.33
CA MET A 117 7.18 7.28 -14.94
C MET A 117 8.69 7.44 -14.82
N GLU A 118 9.14 8.54 -14.21
CA GLU A 118 10.54 8.74 -13.87
C GLU A 118 10.86 8.00 -12.57
N VAL A 119 12.00 7.30 -12.55
CA VAL A 119 12.44 6.47 -11.41
C VAL A 119 13.76 7.00 -10.87
N ALA A 120 13.82 7.23 -9.55
CA ALA A 120 15.05 7.65 -8.85
C ALA A 120 16.06 6.49 -8.73
N GLY A 121 17.30 6.80 -8.37
CA GLY A 121 18.35 5.79 -8.16
C GLY A 121 18.04 4.77 -7.04
N ASN A 122 17.14 5.10 -6.12
CA ASN A 122 16.62 4.20 -5.08
C ASN A 122 15.33 3.47 -5.50
N CYS A 123 15.01 3.44 -6.78
CA CYS A 123 13.86 2.77 -7.39
C CYS A 123 12.47 3.37 -7.09
N LEU A 124 12.40 4.51 -6.40
CA LEU A 124 11.13 5.19 -6.16
C LEU A 124 10.68 5.94 -7.42
N ILE A 125 9.37 5.96 -7.69
CA ILE A 125 8.77 6.72 -8.79
C ILE A 125 8.77 8.20 -8.42
N ILE A 126 9.51 9.04 -9.14
CA ILE A 126 9.53 10.50 -8.89
C ILE A 126 8.27 11.16 -9.44
N SER A 127 7.88 10.77 -10.65
CA SER A 127 6.74 11.36 -11.34
C SER A 127 6.07 10.37 -12.29
N ARG A 128 4.81 10.64 -12.62
CA ARG A 128 4.05 9.98 -13.68
C ARG A 128 3.53 11.03 -14.65
N THR A 129 3.72 10.79 -15.93
CA THR A 129 3.15 11.59 -17.04
C THR A 129 2.24 10.70 -17.85
N ASP A 130 1.01 11.15 -18.07
CA ASP A 130 0.00 10.50 -18.92
C ASP A 130 -0.89 11.55 -19.61
N SER A 131 -2.00 11.12 -20.21
CA SER A 131 -2.96 12.01 -20.89
C SER A 131 -3.58 13.10 -20.01
N ASN A 132 -3.56 12.92 -18.67
CA ASN A 132 -4.08 13.89 -17.70
C ASN A 132 -3.02 14.91 -17.25
N GLY A 133 -1.77 14.76 -17.66
CA GLY A 133 -0.66 15.62 -17.29
C GLY A 133 0.42 14.91 -16.47
N LYS A 134 1.22 15.70 -15.76
CA LYS A 134 2.33 15.19 -14.93
C LYS A 134 2.00 15.31 -13.44
N LEU A 135 2.06 14.19 -12.72
CA LEU A 135 2.03 14.11 -11.25
C LEU A 135 3.46 13.97 -10.73
N ILE A 136 3.76 14.63 -9.61
CA ILE A 136 5.02 14.53 -8.87
C ILE A 136 4.70 13.93 -7.50
N TYR A 137 5.37 12.84 -7.13
CA TYR A 137 5.15 12.15 -5.86
C TYR A 137 6.01 12.73 -4.75
N GLN A 138 5.46 12.76 -3.54
CA GLN A 138 6.10 13.22 -2.31
C GLN A 138 6.28 12.04 -1.37
N TYR A 139 7.44 11.97 -0.71
CA TYR A 139 7.84 10.84 0.12
C TYR A 139 8.20 11.29 1.54
N ASN A 140 7.93 10.42 2.51
CA ASN A 140 8.52 10.53 3.83
C ASN A 140 9.97 10.00 3.84
N ASN A 141 10.62 10.05 5.01
CA ASN A 141 12.00 9.57 5.17
C ASN A 141 12.16 8.04 4.96
N ASP A 142 11.08 7.28 5.06
CA ASP A 142 11.07 5.83 4.83
C ASP A 142 10.82 5.48 3.35
N GLY A 143 10.68 6.47 2.47
CA GLY A 143 10.41 6.27 1.04
C GLY A 143 8.97 5.90 0.73
N ILE A 144 8.02 6.18 1.63
CA ILE A 144 6.59 5.92 1.44
C ILE A 144 5.91 7.19 0.91
N ILE A 145 5.03 7.04 -0.08
CA ILE A 145 4.29 8.15 -0.69
C ILE A 145 3.35 8.79 0.35
N ILE A 146 3.59 10.07 0.66
CA ILE A 146 2.71 10.88 1.53
C ILE A 146 1.77 11.78 0.74
N GLY A 147 1.90 11.82 -0.57
CA GLY A 147 1.03 12.61 -1.44
C GLY A 147 1.58 12.79 -2.84
N SER A 148 0.86 13.54 -3.64
CA SER A 148 1.29 13.94 -4.97
C SER A 148 0.74 15.31 -5.35
N MET A 149 1.39 15.94 -6.32
CA MET A 149 1.03 17.26 -6.84
C MET A 149 0.95 17.20 -8.36
N ASN A 150 -0.01 17.93 -8.96
CA ASN A 150 0.08 18.25 -10.38
C ASN A 150 1.29 19.13 -10.60
N ALA A 151 2.02 18.90 -11.69
CA ALA A 151 3.16 19.74 -12.04
C ALA A 151 2.71 21.12 -12.54
N GLU A 152 1.64 21.16 -13.34
CA GLU A 152 1.07 22.35 -13.95
C GLU A 152 -0.45 22.25 -14.02
N PRO A 153 -1.21 23.13 -13.33
CA PRO A 153 -0.74 24.05 -12.30
C PRO A 153 -0.24 23.28 -11.07
N LYS A 154 0.71 23.84 -10.33
CA LYS A 154 1.27 23.21 -9.12
C LYS A 154 0.25 23.25 -7.98
N VAL A 155 -0.59 22.22 -7.91
CA VAL A 155 -1.63 22.06 -6.89
C VAL A 155 -1.60 20.66 -6.30
N GLN A 156 -2.00 20.53 -5.05
CA GLN A 156 -2.11 19.23 -4.38
C GLN A 156 -3.10 18.35 -5.14
N TYR A 157 -2.69 17.10 -5.42
CA TYR A 157 -3.54 16.09 -6.02
C TYR A 157 -3.96 15.02 -5.01
N SER A 158 -3.02 14.53 -4.18
CA SER A 158 -3.34 13.59 -3.10
C SER A 158 -2.53 13.86 -1.84
N GLU A 159 -3.05 13.38 -0.70
CA GLU A 159 -2.40 13.39 0.61
C GLU A 159 -2.71 12.08 1.33
N ASN A 160 -1.68 11.45 1.93
CA ASN A 160 -1.81 10.21 2.68
C ASN A 160 -1.27 10.40 4.09
N THR A 161 -1.98 9.88 5.09
CA THR A 161 -1.49 9.76 6.46
C THR A 161 -1.32 8.29 6.84
N TYR A 162 -0.45 8.03 7.82
CA TYR A 162 -0.06 6.68 8.21
C TYR A 162 -0.10 6.55 9.72
N ASN A 163 -0.46 5.37 10.20
CA ASN A 163 -0.34 5.01 11.60
C ASN A 163 1.11 4.68 12.00
N GLU A 164 1.32 4.36 13.26
CA GLU A 164 2.63 4.00 13.83
C GLU A 164 3.29 2.78 13.15
N ASN A 165 2.51 1.93 12.48
CA ASN A 165 2.98 0.75 11.74
C ASN A 165 3.23 1.05 10.25
N ASN A 166 3.24 2.31 9.83
CA ASN A 166 3.34 2.74 8.43
C ASN A 166 2.22 2.18 7.52
N LEU A 167 1.05 1.87 8.07
CA LEU A 167 -0.13 1.52 7.29
C LEU A 167 -0.98 2.77 7.05
N PRO A 168 -1.58 2.97 5.85
CA PRO A 168 -2.33 4.17 5.54
C PRO A 168 -3.58 4.28 6.41
N GLU A 169 -3.79 5.43 7.06
CA GLU A 169 -5.00 5.74 7.83
C GLU A 169 -5.98 6.57 7.03
N THR A 170 -5.46 7.57 6.29
CA THR A 170 -6.31 8.35 5.39
C THR A 170 -5.62 8.54 4.04
N ILE A 171 -6.43 8.53 3.00
CA ILE A 171 -6.01 8.87 1.64
C ILE A 171 -7.00 9.90 1.11
N LYS A 172 -6.52 11.10 0.78
CA LYS A 172 -7.34 12.18 0.24
C LYS A 172 -6.94 12.51 -1.19
N TYR A 173 -7.92 12.74 -2.03
CA TYR A 173 -7.75 13.26 -3.37
C TYR A 173 -8.40 14.64 -3.48
N TYR A 174 -7.71 15.56 -4.13
CA TYR A 174 -8.13 16.94 -4.28
C TYR A 174 -8.50 17.25 -5.73
N LYS A 175 -9.55 18.04 -5.89
CA LYS A 175 -9.92 18.68 -7.16
C LYS A 175 -10.22 20.13 -6.85
N ASP A 176 -9.58 21.05 -7.57
CA ASP A 176 -9.74 22.50 -7.36
C ASP A 176 -9.54 22.93 -5.88
N ASN A 177 -8.53 22.33 -5.20
CA ASN A 177 -8.22 22.50 -3.77
C ASN A 177 -9.32 22.06 -2.79
N ILE A 178 -10.31 21.31 -3.26
CA ILE A 178 -11.37 20.73 -2.43
C ILE A 178 -11.12 19.23 -2.30
N VAL A 179 -11.30 18.66 -1.11
CA VAL A 179 -11.28 17.21 -0.92
C VAL A 179 -12.44 16.59 -1.70
N PHE A 180 -12.12 16.00 -2.83
CA PHE A 180 -13.09 15.35 -3.70
C PHE A 180 -13.43 13.93 -3.24
N SER A 181 -12.41 13.19 -2.79
CA SER A 181 -12.55 11.84 -2.24
C SER A 181 -11.66 11.67 -1.02
N GLU A 182 -12.14 10.94 -0.01
CA GLU A 182 -11.41 10.60 1.20
C GLU A 182 -11.68 9.14 1.54
N SER A 183 -10.61 8.35 1.72
CA SER A 183 -10.67 7.01 2.28
C SER A 183 -10.17 7.05 3.72
N ILE A 184 -10.93 6.49 4.66
CA ILE A 184 -10.59 6.36 6.08
C ILE A 184 -10.47 4.87 6.37
N ILE A 185 -9.30 4.42 6.85
CA ILE A 185 -8.96 3.01 7.03
C ILE A 185 -8.78 2.72 8.51
N SER A 186 -9.45 1.68 8.98
CA SER A 186 -9.38 1.19 10.37
C SER A 186 -8.90 -0.25 10.38
N TYR A 187 -7.91 -0.54 11.19
CA TYR A 187 -7.27 -1.86 11.29
C TYR A 187 -7.77 -2.64 12.49
N GLY A 188 -7.74 -3.97 12.38
CA GLY A 188 -7.98 -4.85 13.50
C GLY A 188 -6.92 -4.68 14.61
N LYS A 189 -7.19 -5.22 15.81
CA LYS A 189 -6.25 -5.17 16.94
C LYS A 189 -5.01 -6.04 16.74
N ASP A 190 -5.09 -7.03 15.87
CA ASP A 190 -3.99 -7.95 15.57
C ASP A 190 -3.08 -7.34 14.50
N VAL A 191 -1.97 -6.75 14.92
CA VAL A 191 -0.98 -6.11 14.04
C VAL A 191 -0.29 -7.08 13.07
N THR A 192 -0.41 -8.39 13.30
CA THR A 192 0.10 -9.42 12.38
C THR A 192 -0.83 -9.64 11.18
N LYS A 193 -2.04 -9.08 11.22
CA LYS A 193 -3.08 -9.20 10.18
C LYS A 193 -3.46 -7.83 9.62
N PRO A 194 -2.53 -7.12 8.95
CA PRO A 194 -2.73 -5.74 8.54
C PRO A 194 -3.81 -5.54 7.46
N PHE A 195 -4.27 -6.60 6.79
CA PHE A 195 -5.33 -6.51 5.77
C PHE A 195 -6.70 -6.99 6.27
N ASP A 196 -6.81 -7.34 7.58
CA ASP A 196 -8.06 -7.43 8.30
C ASP A 196 -8.48 -6.00 8.68
N LEU A 197 -9.17 -5.31 7.79
CA LEU A 197 -9.43 -3.89 7.90
C LEU A 197 -10.87 -3.53 7.51
N GLN A 198 -11.28 -2.35 7.94
CA GLN A 198 -12.47 -1.67 7.46
C GLN A 198 -12.06 -0.36 6.80
N MET A 199 -12.73 0.01 5.69
CA MET A 199 -12.50 1.25 4.99
C MET A 199 -13.83 1.94 4.70
N GLU A 200 -13.89 3.23 4.96
CA GLU A 200 -14.97 4.11 4.53
C GLU A 200 -14.44 5.04 3.43
N ILE A 201 -15.13 5.10 2.31
CA ILE A 201 -14.82 6.02 1.21
C ILE A 201 -15.93 7.05 1.11
N LYS A 202 -15.54 8.33 1.14
CA LYS A 202 -16.41 9.48 0.99
C LYS A 202 -16.15 10.20 -0.33
N ALA A 203 -17.20 10.68 -0.95
CA ALA A 203 -17.11 11.65 -2.04
C ALA A 203 -17.76 12.95 -1.59
N LEU A 204 -17.04 14.08 -1.69
CA LEU A 204 -17.50 15.40 -1.23
C LEU A 204 -18.07 15.37 0.21
N GLY A 205 -17.42 14.60 1.09
CA GLY A 205 -17.80 14.45 2.50
C GLY A 205 -18.95 13.45 2.77
N LEU A 206 -19.58 12.89 1.75
CA LEU A 206 -20.66 11.91 1.91
C LEU A 206 -20.13 10.49 1.74
N PRO A 207 -20.45 9.54 2.65
CA PRO A 207 -20.05 8.16 2.52
C PRO A 207 -20.75 7.52 1.31
N ILE A 208 -19.94 6.88 0.45
CA ILE A 208 -20.41 6.24 -0.78
C ILE A 208 -20.09 4.74 -0.82
N LEU A 209 -19.03 4.31 -0.10
CA LEU A 209 -18.59 2.92 -0.12
C LEU A 209 -17.96 2.55 1.22
N PHE A 210 -18.32 1.38 1.72
CA PHE A 210 -17.64 0.72 2.85
C PHE A 210 -17.04 -0.59 2.38
N VAL A 211 -15.86 -0.91 2.89
CA VAL A 211 -15.16 -2.17 2.65
C VAL A 211 -14.91 -2.85 3.99
N ASP A 212 -15.27 -4.13 4.10
CA ASP A 212 -14.90 -4.99 5.24
C ASP A 212 -14.06 -6.14 4.67
N SER A 213 -12.80 -6.23 5.07
CA SER A 213 -11.83 -7.19 4.57
C SER A 213 -11.35 -8.13 5.66
N LYS A 214 -11.25 -9.43 5.31
CA LYS A 214 -10.67 -10.50 6.12
C LYS A 214 -9.79 -11.38 5.26
N CYS A 215 -8.57 -11.65 5.74
CA CYS A 215 -7.57 -12.37 4.98
C CYS A 215 -7.11 -13.65 5.67
N ASP A 216 -6.74 -14.61 4.84
CA ASP A 216 -5.98 -15.79 5.23
C ASP A 216 -4.48 -15.47 5.06
N TYR A 217 -3.70 -15.75 6.09
CA TYR A 217 -2.26 -15.47 6.13
C TYR A 217 -1.47 -16.78 6.15
N ASP A 218 -0.35 -16.79 5.46
CA ASP A 218 0.60 -17.90 5.53
C ASP A 218 1.49 -17.82 6.79
N LYS A 219 2.42 -18.77 6.92
CA LYS A 219 3.36 -18.83 8.06
C LYS A 219 4.33 -17.63 8.14
N GLN A 220 4.43 -16.85 7.06
CA GLN A 220 5.26 -15.65 6.97
C GLN A 220 4.44 -14.36 7.17
N ASN A 221 3.16 -14.49 7.58
CA ASN A 221 2.19 -13.41 7.70
C ASN A 221 1.94 -12.66 6.37
N ILE A 222 1.99 -13.38 5.25
CA ILE A 222 1.61 -12.85 3.94
C ILE A 222 0.15 -13.17 3.70
N ALA A 223 -0.66 -12.14 3.42
CA ALA A 223 -2.05 -12.31 3.06
C ALA A 223 -2.13 -12.85 1.62
N HIS A 224 -2.42 -14.13 1.48
CA HIS A 224 -2.48 -14.80 0.18
C HIS A 224 -3.90 -14.90 -0.38
N LYS A 225 -4.91 -14.80 0.48
CA LYS A 225 -6.33 -14.78 0.09
C LYS A 225 -7.09 -13.85 1.01
N CYS A 226 -7.88 -12.93 0.45
CA CYS A 226 -8.76 -12.06 1.21
C CYS A 226 -10.19 -12.16 0.68
N ASN A 227 -11.16 -12.21 1.60
CA ASN A 227 -12.57 -12.04 1.29
C ASN A 227 -12.96 -10.65 1.76
N PHE A 228 -13.66 -9.90 0.93
CA PHE A 228 -14.12 -8.57 1.28
C PHE A 228 -15.52 -8.29 0.74
N ILE A 229 -16.26 -7.48 1.49
CA ILE A 229 -17.60 -7.05 1.15
C ILE A 229 -17.56 -5.56 0.86
N LEU A 230 -17.88 -5.19 -0.37
CA LEU A 230 -18.12 -3.81 -0.75
C LEU A 230 -19.58 -3.47 -0.46
N THR A 231 -19.82 -2.46 0.37
CA THR A 231 -21.15 -1.97 0.69
C THR A 231 -21.31 -0.59 0.07
N ILE A 232 -22.00 -0.50 -1.05
CA ILE A 232 -22.24 0.74 -1.80
C ILE A 232 -23.50 1.40 -1.25
N VAL A 233 -23.41 2.72 -0.99
CA VAL A 233 -24.53 3.55 -0.56
C VAL A 233 -24.87 4.53 -1.68
N SER A 234 -26.06 4.40 -2.25
CA SER A 234 -26.55 5.29 -3.32
C SER A 234 -28.05 5.53 -3.18
N ASN A 235 -28.45 6.79 -3.18
CA ASN A 235 -29.87 7.20 -3.12
C ASN A 235 -30.68 6.52 -1.99
N GLY A 236 -30.06 6.38 -0.80
CA GLY A 236 -30.68 5.74 0.37
C GLY A 236 -30.82 4.21 0.26
N LYS A 237 -30.27 3.61 -0.78
CA LYS A 237 -30.17 2.16 -0.95
C LYS A 237 -28.75 1.66 -0.67
N THR A 238 -28.67 0.43 -0.20
CA THR A 238 -27.41 -0.26 0.09
C THR A 238 -27.32 -1.50 -0.77
N ILE A 239 -26.19 -1.67 -1.47
CA ILE A 239 -25.88 -2.84 -2.27
C ILE A 239 -24.61 -3.48 -1.68
N LYS A 240 -24.64 -4.78 -1.44
CA LYS A 240 -23.48 -5.55 -0.97
C LYS A 240 -22.94 -6.40 -2.10
N LEU A 241 -21.64 -6.27 -2.36
CA LEU A 241 -20.91 -7.01 -3.39
C LEU A 241 -19.78 -7.79 -2.71
N PRO A 242 -19.94 -9.09 -2.46
CA PRO A 242 -18.85 -9.94 -2.01
C PRO A 242 -17.84 -10.10 -3.13
N LYS A 243 -16.55 -9.99 -2.75
CA LYS A 243 -15.41 -10.21 -3.65
C LYS A 243 -14.35 -11.01 -2.93
N ARG A 244 -13.45 -11.60 -3.69
CA ARG A 244 -12.32 -12.37 -3.17
C ARG A 244 -11.06 -11.97 -3.93
N SER A 245 -9.96 -11.74 -3.23
CA SER A 245 -8.65 -11.60 -3.86
C SER A 245 -7.76 -12.81 -3.57
N ILE A 246 -6.88 -13.12 -4.52
CA ILE A 246 -5.80 -14.09 -4.39
C ILE A 246 -4.51 -13.38 -4.78
N THR A 247 -3.49 -13.53 -3.94
CA THR A 247 -2.15 -13.00 -4.16
C THR A 247 -1.16 -14.16 -4.23
N GLU A 248 -0.47 -14.29 -5.36
CA GLU A 248 0.57 -15.27 -5.59
C GLU A 248 1.93 -14.58 -5.64
N THR A 249 2.91 -15.10 -4.92
CA THR A 249 4.22 -14.47 -4.77
C THR A 249 5.32 -15.43 -5.18
N VAL A 250 6.24 -14.96 -6.01
CA VAL A 250 7.50 -15.65 -6.33
C VAL A 250 8.65 -14.85 -5.73
N PHE A 251 9.49 -15.51 -4.95
CA PHE A 251 10.69 -14.92 -4.35
C PHE A 251 11.94 -15.25 -5.17
N TYR A 252 13.02 -14.49 -4.97
CA TYR A 252 14.33 -14.76 -5.53
C TYR A 252 15.03 -15.92 -4.84
#